data_524d2723bfc82d8150424b26ffa8ae55
#
_entry.id   524d2723bfc82d8150424b26ffa8ae55
#
_cell.length_a   1.000
_cell.length_b   1.000
_cell.length_c   1.000
_cell.angle_alpha   90.00
_cell.angle_beta   90.00
_cell.angle_gamma   90.00
#
_symmetry.space_group_name_H-M   'P 1'
#
loop_
_entity.id
_entity.type
_entity.pdbx_description
1 polymer ?
#
loop_
_entity_poly.entity_id
_entity_poly.type
_entity_poly.pdbx_seq_one_letter_code
_entity_poly.pdbx_strand_id
1 'polypeptide(L)'
;MEILEAIAARRSIRKFTDRPVTQETVNVVLEAASLAPSGKNRQPWRFVVVAGDEKRAQMIRVMREGIADSKVHGIETGTAIMTARIMERAPVTIFVFNPEGVHPWAPHSVGQTLMETVDTQSIGAAIQNMLLAAQAMGLGTLWMCDVWSAYEQLERWLGESGELVAAVALGYPDEQPAARPRRSLSEVVRWF
;
A
#
# COMPACT_ATOMS: atom_id res chain seq x y z
N MET A 1 16.42 -14.87 -7.06
CA MET A 1 16.20 -14.99 -5.59
C MET A 1 15.11 -16.03 -5.38
N GLU A 2 15.35 -17.02 -4.55
CA GLU A 2 14.35 -18.01 -4.20
C GLU A 2 13.23 -17.38 -3.35
N ILE A 3 12.02 -17.95 -3.40
CA ILE A 3 10.85 -17.33 -2.74
C ILE A 3 11.03 -17.17 -1.23
N LEU A 4 11.59 -18.17 -0.55
CA LEU A 4 11.83 -18.12 0.90
C LEU A 4 12.89 -17.07 1.26
N GLU A 5 13.88 -16.87 0.41
CA GLU A 5 14.88 -15.83 0.57
C GLU A 5 14.23 -14.43 0.43
N ALA A 6 13.35 -14.23 -0.56
CA ALA A 6 12.63 -12.98 -0.74
C ALA A 6 11.77 -12.65 0.50
N ILE A 7 11.06 -13.64 1.03
CA ILE A 7 10.25 -13.51 2.25
C ILE A 7 11.13 -13.11 3.45
N ALA A 8 12.26 -13.79 3.64
CA ALA A 8 13.18 -13.55 4.75
C ALA A 8 13.92 -12.20 4.64
N ALA A 9 14.30 -11.81 3.42
CA ALA A 9 15.09 -10.60 3.14
C ALA A 9 14.26 -9.31 3.08
N ARG A 10 12.97 -9.39 2.71
CA ARG A 10 12.13 -8.22 2.53
C ARG A 10 12.07 -7.34 3.78
N ARG A 11 12.25 -6.03 3.58
CA ARG A 11 12.13 -5.00 4.63
C ARG A 11 11.17 -3.89 4.20
N SER A 12 10.64 -3.17 5.17
CA SER A 12 9.93 -1.91 4.93
C SER A 12 10.96 -0.80 4.73
N ILE A 13 11.07 -0.30 3.52
CA ILE A 13 12.04 0.73 3.10
C ILE A 13 11.38 2.10 3.14
N ARG A 14 12.06 3.08 3.74
CA ARG A 14 11.57 4.45 3.94
C ARG A 14 12.50 5.50 3.34
N LYS A 15 13.66 5.06 2.85
CA LYS A 15 14.59 5.92 2.11
C LYS A 15 14.85 5.30 0.74
N PHE A 16 14.73 6.14 -0.27
CA PHE A 16 14.89 5.74 -1.67
C PHE A 16 15.92 6.63 -2.34
N THR A 17 16.64 6.06 -3.30
CA THR A 17 17.51 6.82 -4.19
C THR A 17 16.68 7.59 -5.23
N ASP A 18 17.27 8.57 -5.89
CA ASP A 18 16.63 9.30 -6.99
C ASP A 18 16.58 8.51 -8.31
N ARG A 19 17.08 7.26 -8.31
CA ARG A 19 17.06 6.40 -9.49
C ARG A 19 15.61 6.15 -9.92
N PRO A 20 15.25 6.47 -11.17
CA PRO A 20 13.89 6.25 -11.67
C PRO A 20 13.56 4.76 -11.74
N VAL A 21 12.30 4.41 -11.49
CA VAL A 21 11.73 3.09 -11.74
C VAL A 21 10.98 3.17 -13.05
N THR A 22 11.32 2.31 -14.02
CA THR A 22 10.67 2.33 -15.33
C THR A 22 9.26 1.77 -15.27
N GLN A 23 8.43 2.14 -16.23
CA GLN A 23 7.05 1.62 -16.33
C GLN A 23 7.04 0.09 -16.49
N GLU A 24 7.97 -0.47 -17.24
CA GLU A 24 8.11 -1.92 -17.43
C GLU A 24 8.38 -2.62 -16.08
N THR A 25 9.25 -2.05 -15.26
CA THR A 25 9.54 -2.56 -13.91
C THR A 25 8.29 -2.52 -13.03
N VAL A 26 7.53 -1.41 -13.06
CA VAL A 26 6.27 -1.28 -12.31
C VAL A 26 5.25 -2.30 -12.81
N ASN A 27 5.13 -2.51 -14.12
CA ASN A 27 4.21 -3.48 -14.70
C ASN A 27 4.49 -4.91 -14.20
N VAL A 28 5.76 -5.34 -14.15
CA VAL A 28 6.12 -6.68 -13.62
C VAL A 28 5.66 -6.82 -12.16
N VAL A 29 5.80 -5.78 -11.35
CA VAL A 29 5.36 -5.77 -9.95
C VAL A 29 3.84 -5.85 -9.84
N LEU A 30 3.10 -5.14 -10.71
CA LEU A 30 1.63 -5.17 -10.77
C LEU A 30 1.08 -6.49 -11.31
N GLU A 31 1.75 -7.09 -12.29
CA GLU A 31 1.43 -8.44 -12.79
C GLU A 31 1.54 -9.48 -11.68
N ALA A 32 2.62 -9.43 -10.90
CA ALA A 32 2.78 -10.32 -9.73
C ALA A 32 1.66 -10.11 -8.70
N ALA A 33 1.26 -8.86 -8.46
CA ALA A 33 0.14 -8.56 -7.58
C ALA A 33 -1.18 -9.17 -8.08
N SER A 34 -1.46 -9.06 -9.39
CA SER A 34 -2.69 -9.58 -9.99
C SER A 34 -2.79 -11.10 -10.02
N LEU A 35 -1.69 -11.81 -9.80
CA LEU A 35 -1.68 -13.28 -9.66
C LEU A 35 -2.07 -13.77 -8.25
N ALA A 36 -2.40 -12.88 -7.33
CA ALA A 36 -2.85 -13.26 -6.00
C ALA A 36 -4.20 -14.00 -6.04
N PRO A 37 -4.44 -14.94 -5.12
CA PRO A 37 -5.76 -15.53 -4.97
C PRO A 37 -6.77 -14.51 -4.44
N SER A 38 -8.03 -14.68 -4.83
CA SER A 38 -9.12 -13.86 -4.30
C SER A 38 -10.39 -14.69 -4.09
N GLY A 39 -11.24 -14.27 -3.15
CA GLY A 39 -12.51 -14.93 -2.88
C GLY A 39 -13.35 -15.05 -4.15
N LYS A 40 -13.70 -16.28 -4.57
CA LYS A 40 -14.44 -16.55 -5.82
C LYS A 40 -13.81 -15.93 -7.08
N ASN A 41 -12.50 -15.70 -7.08
CA ASN A 41 -11.76 -15.03 -8.15
C ASN A 41 -12.30 -13.63 -8.50
N ARG A 42 -12.78 -12.89 -7.50
CA ARG A 42 -13.35 -11.54 -7.68
C ARG A 42 -12.33 -10.50 -8.10
N GLN A 43 -11.05 -10.69 -7.74
CA GLN A 43 -9.94 -9.78 -8.06
C GLN A 43 -10.29 -8.31 -7.67
N PRO A 44 -10.60 -8.05 -6.39
CA PRO A 44 -11.21 -6.80 -5.93
C PRO A 44 -10.19 -5.66 -5.79
N TRP A 45 -9.20 -5.63 -6.62
CA TRP A 45 -8.14 -4.62 -6.57
C TRP A 45 -8.14 -3.74 -7.82
N ARG A 46 -7.95 -2.46 -7.60
CA ARG A 46 -7.54 -1.48 -8.60
C ARG A 46 -6.27 -0.80 -8.14
N PHE A 47 -5.28 -0.78 -9.03
CA PHE A 47 -4.00 -0.13 -8.77
C PHE A 47 -3.94 1.19 -9.52
N VAL A 48 -3.65 2.28 -8.79
CA VAL A 48 -3.46 3.62 -9.36
C VAL A 48 -2.01 4.03 -9.11
N VAL A 49 -1.23 4.17 -10.17
CA VAL A 49 0.19 4.46 -10.11
C VAL A 49 0.43 5.96 -10.23
N VAL A 50 1.12 6.52 -9.25
CA VAL A 50 1.61 7.90 -9.28
C VAL A 50 3.12 7.87 -9.44
N ALA A 51 3.60 8.40 -10.56
CA ALA A 51 5.01 8.50 -10.90
C ALA A 51 5.30 9.87 -11.55
N GLY A 52 6.57 10.25 -11.57
CA GLY A 52 7.04 11.54 -12.08
C GLY A 52 6.88 12.68 -11.08
N ASP A 53 7.79 13.66 -11.19
CA ASP A 53 7.98 14.71 -10.19
C ASP A 53 6.76 15.60 -10.01
N GLU A 54 6.09 15.95 -11.11
CA GLU A 54 4.91 16.81 -11.08
C GLU A 54 3.74 16.15 -10.34
N LYS A 55 3.41 14.89 -10.69
CA LYS A 55 2.34 14.13 -10.06
C LYS A 55 2.66 13.81 -8.59
N ARG A 56 3.92 13.50 -8.29
CA ARG A 56 4.38 13.32 -6.91
C ARG A 56 4.19 14.59 -6.08
N ALA A 57 4.58 15.76 -6.61
CA ALA A 57 4.38 17.03 -5.92
C ALA A 57 2.90 17.35 -5.69
N GLN A 58 2.02 17.04 -6.67
CA GLN A 58 0.56 17.16 -6.51
C GLN A 58 0.06 16.24 -5.40
N MET A 59 0.43 14.96 -5.43
CA MET A 59 0.08 13.95 -4.41
C MET A 59 0.43 14.42 -3.00
N ILE A 60 1.63 14.98 -2.81
CA ILE A 60 2.08 15.45 -1.50
C ILE A 60 1.28 16.66 -1.01
N ARG A 61 0.88 17.57 -1.88
CA ARG A 61 -0.04 18.66 -1.50
C ARG A 61 -1.37 18.10 -1.01
N VAL A 62 -1.97 17.18 -1.77
CA VAL A 62 -3.23 16.51 -1.43
C VAL A 62 -3.13 15.79 -0.08
N MET A 63 -2.05 15.03 0.15
CA MET A 63 -1.80 14.36 1.43
C MET A 63 -1.72 15.35 2.59
N ARG A 64 -0.98 16.46 2.43
CA ARG A 64 -0.84 17.49 3.48
C ARG A 64 -2.15 18.21 3.78
N GLU A 65 -2.95 18.50 2.76
CA GLU A 65 -4.29 19.08 2.90
C GLU A 65 -5.21 18.16 3.70
N GLY A 66 -5.28 16.87 3.33
CA GLY A 66 -6.09 15.89 4.04
C GLY A 66 -5.65 15.67 5.50
N ILE A 67 -4.34 15.61 5.76
CA ILE A 67 -3.82 15.51 7.13
C ILE A 67 -4.19 16.74 7.97
N ALA A 68 -4.14 17.93 7.37
CA ALA A 68 -4.52 19.17 8.06
C ALA A 68 -6.01 19.19 8.37
N ASP A 69 -6.84 18.79 7.42
CA ASP A 69 -8.30 18.70 7.56
C ASP A 69 -8.71 17.68 8.64
N SER A 70 -8.14 16.48 8.59
CA SER A 70 -8.33 15.45 9.63
C SER A 70 -8.05 15.96 11.04
N LYS A 71 -6.98 16.74 11.23
CA LYS A 71 -6.63 17.34 12.53
C LYS A 71 -7.66 18.37 12.99
N VAL A 72 -8.17 19.19 12.08
CA VAL A 72 -9.23 20.17 12.39
C VAL A 72 -10.48 19.46 12.88
N HIS A 73 -10.78 18.29 12.33
CA HIS A 73 -11.93 17.46 12.73
C HIS A 73 -11.63 16.53 13.93
N GLY A 74 -10.48 16.67 14.59
CA GLY A 74 -10.13 15.89 15.77
C GLY A 74 -9.77 14.43 15.47
N ILE A 75 -9.47 14.10 14.21
CA ILE A 75 -9.05 12.76 13.82
C ILE A 75 -7.56 12.61 14.08
N GLU A 76 -7.18 11.57 14.82
CA GLU A 76 -5.77 11.24 15.02
C GLU A 76 -5.12 10.80 13.70
N THR A 77 -4.11 11.54 13.28
CA THR A 77 -3.40 11.27 12.01
C THR A 77 -2.18 10.35 12.16
N GLY A 78 -1.88 9.90 13.38
CA GLY A 78 -0.80 8.96 13.67
C GLY A 78 0.53 9.34 13.00
N THR A 79 1.04 8.47 12.15
CA THR A 79 2.30 8.65 11.41
C THR A 79 2.12 9.26 10.02
N ALA A 80 0.94 9.73 9.63
CA ALA A 80 0.63 10.19 8.28
C ALA A 80 1.57 11.29 7.75
N ILE A 81 2.04 12.21 8.62
CA ILE A 81 3.06 13.20 8.24
C ILE A 81 4.38 12.52 7.82
N MET A 82 4.78 11.45 8.51
CA MET A 82 5.97 10.69 8.14
C MET A 82 5.75 9.95 6.83
N THR A 83 4.58 9.37 6.66
CA THR A 83 4.16 8.71 5.42
C THR A 83 4.21 9.67 4.23
N ALA A 84 3.67 10.88 4.37
CA ALA A 84 3.77 11.90 3.32
C ALA A 84 5.22 12.23 2.95
N ARG A 85 6.14 12.32 3.94
CA ARG A 85 7.58 12.54 3.68
C ARG A 85 8.24 11.36 2.95
N ILE A 86 7.80 10.13 3.22
CA ILE A 86 8.31 8.94 2.53
C ILE A 86 7.80 8.93 1.09
N MET A 87 6.52 9.19 0.87
CA MET A 87 5.91 9.31 -0.46
C MET A 87 6.57 10.42 -1.30
N GLU A 88 6.98 11.52 -0.69
CA GLU A 88 7.71 12.62 -1.35
C GLU A 88 9.05 12.17 -1.94
N ARG A 89 9.70 11.19 -1.31
CA ARG A 89 11.01 10.64 -1.72
C ARG A 89 10.93 9.40 -2.58
N ALA A 90 9.81 8.69 -2.54
CA ALA A 90 9.62 7.49 -3.35
C ALA A 90 9.38 7.88 -4.82
N PRO A 91 10.11 7.32 -5.79
CA PRO A 91 9.91 7.61 -7.20
C PRO A 91 8.54 7.16 -7.72
N VAL A 92 7.94 6.15 -7.09
CA VAL A 92 6.61 5.63 -7.43
C VAL A 92 5.79 5.41 -6.17
N THR A 93 4.52 5.77 -6.21
CA THR A 93 3.50 5.39 -5.22
C THR A 93 2.35 4.70 -5.93
N ILE A 94 1.97 3.52 -5.45
CA ILE A 94 0.86 2.72 -5.99
C ILE A 94 -0.26 2.75 -4.94
N PHE A 95 -1.38 3.40 -5.25
CA PHE A 95 -2.59 3.34 -4.45
C PHE A 95 -3.37 2.10 -4.80
N VAL A 96 -3.95 1.47 -3.79
CA VAL A 96 -4.72 0.23 -3.94
C VAL A 96 -6.13 0.47 -3.45
N PHE A 97 -7.09 0.36 -4.36
CA PHE A 97 -8.51 0.52 -4.12
C PHE A 97 -9.24 -0.81 -4.22
N ASN A 98 -10.33 -0.93 -3.49
CA ASN A 98 -11.41 -1.88 -3.72
C ASN A 98 -12.57 -1.13 -4.40
N PRO A 99 -12.76 -1.25 -5.72
CA PRO A 99 -13.80 -0.51 -6.45
C PRO A 99 -15.23 -0.83 -6.00
N GLU A 100 -15.45 -2.01 -5.42
CA GLU A 100 -16.75 -2.46 -4.92
C GLU A 100 -16.88 -2.27 -3.39
N GLY A 101 -15.82 -1.79 -2.74
CA GLY A 101 -15.81 -1.47 -1.33
C GLY A 101 -16.68 -0.26 -1.02
N VAL A 102 -17.22 -0.22 0.18
CA VAL A 102 -18.01 0.92 0.67
C VAL A 102 -17.07 1.88 1.41
N HIS A 103 -17.33 3.15 1.29
CA HIS A 103 -16.57 4.18 2.00
C HIS A 103 -16.55 3.89 3.51
N PRO A 104 -15.36 3.89 4.19
CA PRO A 104 -15.23 3.40 5.58
C PRO A 104 -16.15 4.08 6.61
N TRP A 105 -16.55 5.33 6.35
CA TRP A 105 -17.47 6.07 7.23
C TRP A 105 -18.95 5.97 6.83
N ALA A 106 -19.28 5.21 5.78
CA ALA A 106 -20.66 4.93 5.43
C ALA A 106 -21.21 3.78 6.30
N PRO A 107 -22.51 3.71 6.57
CA PRO A 107 -23.12 2.57 7.24
C PRO A 107 -22.97 1.29 6.40
N HIS A 108 -22.55 0.20 7.04
CA HIS A 108 -22.37 -1.11 6.41
C HIS A 108 -23.41 -2.10 6.92
N SER A 109 -24.01 -2.87 6.03
CA SER A 109 -24.75 -4.06 6.39
C SER A 109 -23.79 -5.19 6.79
N VAL A 110 -24.26 -6.18 7.54
CA VAL A 110 -23.46 -7.36 7.91
C VAL A 110 -22.89 -8.07 6.66
N GLY A 111 -23.70 -8.16 5.59
CA GLY A 111 -23.24 -8.78 4.34
C GLY A 111 -22.10 -8.00 3.68
N GLN A 112 -22.16 -6.67 3.65
CA GLN A 112 -21.09 -5.81 3.16
C GLN A 112 -19.82 -5.98 3.97
N THR A 113 -19.90 -5.90 5.30
CA THR A 113 -18.73 -6.09 6.19
C THR A 113 -18.05 -7.45 5.98
N LEU A 114 -18.82 -8.54 5.79
CA LEU A 114 -18.27 -9.85 5.50
C LEU A 114 -17.56 -9.90 4.14
N MET A 115 -18.17 -9.30 3.11
CA MET A 115 -17.55 -9.26 1.77
C MET A 115 -16.30 -8.40 1.75
N GLU A 116 -16.31 -7.23 2.38
CA GLU A 116 -15.15 -6.35 2.51
C GLU A 116 -13.99 -7.04 3.26
N THR A 117 -14.30 -7.84 4.28
CA THR A 117 -13.29 -8.65 4.96
C THR A 117 -12.61 -9.62 3.98
N VAL A 118 -13.38 -10.31 3.12
CA VAL A 118 -12.83 -11.22 2.10
C VAL A 118 -12.01 -10.46 1.05
N ASP A 119 -12.53 -9.32 0.60
CA ASP A 119 -11.87 -8.50 -0.41
C ASP A 119 -10.57 -7.88 0.13
N THR A 120 -10.58 -7.37 1.37
CA THR A 120 -9.37 -6.83 2.03
C THR A 120 -8.30 -7.90 2.23
N GLN A 121 -8.67 -9.15 2.59
CA GLN A 121 -7.72 -10.26 2.66
C GLN A 121 -7.11 -10.56 1.28
N SER A 122 -7.93 -10.56 0.23
CA SER A 122 -7.49 -10.78 -1.15
C SER A 122 -6.54 -9.67 -1.62
N ILE A 123 -6.88 -8.41 -1.33
CA ILE A 123 -6.02 -7.25 -1.62
C ILE A 123 -4.71 -7.34 -0.83
N GLY A 124 -4.76 -7.76 0.44
CA GLY A 124 -3.56 -8.00 1.24
C GLY A 124 -2.62 -9.03 0.61
N ALA A 125 -3.18 -10.11 0.02
CA ALA A 125 -2.40 -11.10 -0.72
C ALA A 125 -1.77 -10.49 -1.98
N ALA A 126 -2.51 -9.67 -2.73
CA ALA A 126 -2.00 -8.96 -3.91
C ALA A 126 -0.86 -7.99 -3.54
N ILE A 127 -1.03 -7.20 -2.49
CA ILE A 127 0.03 -6.32 -1.99
C ILE A 127 1.26 -7.14 -1.56
N GLN A 128 1.10 -8.26 -0.87
CA GLN A 128 2.24 -9.10 -0.47
C GLN A 128 2.99 -9.65 -1.67
N ASN A 129 2.30 -10.10 -2.73
CA ASN A 129 2.95 -10.51 -3.98
C ASN A 129 3.74 -9.34 -4.60
N MET A 130 3.17 -8.13 -4.62
CA MET A 130 3.84 -6.91 -5.07
C MET A 130 5.14 -6.67 -4.30
N LEU A 131 5.10 -6.77 -2.96
CA LEU A 131 6.28 -6.55 -2.12
C LEU A 131 7.39 -7.59 -2.38
N LEU A 132 7.02 -8.85 -2.60
CA LEU A 132 7.97 -9.93 -2.86
C LEU A 132 8.58 -9.83 -4.26
N ALA A 133 7.78 -9.51 -5.27
CA ALA A 133 8.27 -9.27 -6.63
C ALA A 133 9.26 -8.10 -6.66
N ALA A 134 8.93 -6.98 -6.02
CA ALA A 134 9.83 -5.84 -5.90
C ALA A 134 11.15 -6.22 -5.21
N GLN A 135 11.08 -6.97 -4.09
CA GLN A 135 12.27 -7.47 -3.38
C GLN A 135 13.15 -8.34 -4.28
N ALA A 136 12.54 -9.26 -5.06
CA ALA A 136 13.27 -10.13 -5.98
C ALA A 136 14.00 -9.36 -7.09
N MET A 137 13.48 -8.18 -7.45
CA MET A 137 14.04 -7.26 -8.45
C MET A 137 15.02 -6.23 -7.85
N GLY A 138 15.35 -6.33 -6.55
CA GLY A 138 16.23 -5.38 -5.86
C GLY A 138 15.60 -4.02 -5.56
N LEU A 139 14.26 -3.94 -5.59
CA LEU A 139 13.51 -2.74 -5.22
C LEU A 139 13.13 -2.79 -3.74
N GLY A 140 13.01 -1.61 -3.15
CA GLY A 140 12.47 -1.39 -1.82
C GLY A 140 11.01 -0.99 -1.87
N THR A 141 10.25 -1.38 -0.85
CA THR A 141 8.82 -1.05 -0.72
C THR A 141 8.46 -0.67 0.70
N LEU A 142 7.42 0.16 0.82
CA LEU A 142 6.72 0.40 2.08
C LEU A 142 5.20 0.29 1.86
N TRP A 143 4.55 -0.61 2.59
CA TRP A 143 3.09 -0.67 2.68
C TRP A 143 2.60 0.37 3.69
N MET A 144 1.71 1.26 3.26
CA MET A 144 1.22 2.40 4.01
C MET A 144 -0.31 2.33 4.12
N CYS A 145 -0.82 2.30 5.36
CA CYS A 145 -2.27 2.33 5.62
C CYS A 145 -2.74 3.72 6.05
N ASP A 146 -1.89 4.52 6.66
CA ASP A 146 -2.23 5.85 7.20
C ASP A 146 -2.46 6.94 6.13
N VAL A 147 -2.49 6.56 4.84
CA VAL A 147 -3.08 7.34 3.74
C VAL A 147 -4.56 7.68 3.99
N TRP A 148 -5.21 6.96 4.91
CA TRP A 148 -6.59 7.26 5.37
C TRP A 148 -6.75 8.66 5.96
N SER A 149 -5.68 9.26 6.45
CA SER A 149 -5.72 10.65 6.92
C SER A 149 -5.95 11.68 5.81
N ALA A 150 -5.97 11.27 4.56
CA ALA A 150 -6.25 12.11 3.40
C ALA A 150 -7.20 11.39 2.41
N TYR A 151 -8.07 10.52 2.94
CA TYR A 151 -8.89 9.61 2.16
C TYR A 151 -9.68 10.33 1.07
N GLU A 152 -10.58 11.24 1.45
CA GLU A 152 -11.47 11.94 0.51
C GLU A 152 -10.71 12.83 -0.47
N GLN A 153 -9.61 13.46 -0.03
CA GLN A 153 -8.77 14.30 -0.87
C GLN A 153 -8.04 13.46 -1.92
N LEU A 154 -7.52 12.29 -1.53
CA LEU A 154 -6.85 11.35 -2.44
C LEU A 154 -7.83 10.73 -3.43
N GLU A 155 -8.98 10.24 -2.96
CA GLU A 155 -10.04 9.68 -3.80
C GLU A 155 -10.44 10.67 -4.89
N ARG A 156 -10.76 11.90 -4.50
CA ARG A 156 -11.13 12.98 -5.42
C ARG A 156 -10.02 13.34 -6.41
N TRP A 157 -8.78 13.43 -5.94
CA TRP A 157 -7.64 13.77 -6.80
C TRP A 157 -7.29 12.67 -7.79
N LEU A 158 -7.37 11.41 -7.37
CA LEU A 158 -7.11 10.23 -8.21
C LEU A 158 -8.28 9.94 -9.18
N GLY A 159 -9.47 10.49 -8.93
CA GLY A 159 -10.68 10.22 -9.71
C GLY A 159 -11.21 8.80 -9.52
N GLU A 160 -10.92 8.19 -8.38
CA GLU A 160 -11.37 6.85 -8.03
C GLU A 160 -12.54 6.90 -7.05
N SER A 161 -13.22 5.78 -6.92
CA SER A 161 -14.30 5.55 -5.95
C SER A 161 -14.18 4.16 -5.35
N GLY A 162 -14.92 3.91 -4.27
CA GLY A 162 -14.84 2.67 -3.52
C GLY A 162 -14.01 2.84 -2.25
N GLU A 163 -13.30 1.82 -1.84
CA GLU A 163 -12.49 1.83 -0.63
C GLU A 163 -11.01 2.02 -0.96
N LEU A 164 -10.39 3.09 -0.47
CA LEU A 164 -8.92 3.23 -0.49
C LEU A 164 -8.32 2.35 0.62
N VAL A 165 -7.81 1.18 0.23
CA VAL A 165 -7.31 0.18 1.17
C VAL A 165 -5.91 0.52 1.69
N ALA A 166 -5.00 0.91 0.80
CA ALA A 166 -3.60 1.19 1.15
C ALA A 166 -2.88 1.94 0.02
N ALA A 167 -1.63 2.32 0.30
CA ALA A 167 -0.67 2.68 -0.72
C ALA A 167 0.66 1.92 -0.53
N VAL A 168 1.41 1.75 -1.60
CA VAL A 168 2.75 1.16 -1.60
C VAL A 168 3.73 2.13 -2.22
N ALA A 169 4.71 2.60 -1.44
CA ALA A 169 5.88 3.29 -1.99
C ALA A 169 6.84 2.27 -2.60
N LEU A 170 7.39 2.58 -3.76
CA LEU A 170 8.27 1.71 -4.55
C LEU A 170 9.45 2.52 -5.10
N GLY A 171 10.67 2.00 -4.96
CA GLY A 171 11.88 2.60 -5.49
C GLY A 171 13.13 1.79 -5.19
N TYR A 172 14.29 2.24 -5.66
CA TYR A 172 15.57 1.62 -5.26
C TYR A 172 15.91 2.05 -3.83
N PRO A 173 16.20 1.09 -2.92
CA PRO A 173 16.43 1.39 -1.52
C PRO A 173 17.73 2.18 -1.31
N ASP A 174 17.69 3.18 -0.42
CA ASP A 174 18.83 3.94 0.10
C ASP A 174 19.04 3.66 1.59
N GLU A 175 18.63 2.49 2.03
CA GLU A 175 18.84 1.98 3.39
C GLU A 175 18.75 0.46 3.42
N GLN A 176 19.37 -0.13 4.44
CA GLN A 176 19.29 -1.58 4.70
C GLN A 176 18.91 -1.81 6.17
N PRO A 177 17.62 -1.67 6.52
CA PRO A 177 17.20 -1.80 7.91
C PRO A 177 17.31 -3.24 8.40
N ALA A 178 17.69 -3.39 9.68
CA ALA A 178 17.74 -4.69 10.33
C ALA A 178 16.37 -5.38 10.37
N ALA A 179 16.38 -6.71 10.42
CA ALA A 179 15.17 -7.48 10.62
C ALA A 179 14.53 -7.14 11.99
N ARG A 180 13.24 -6.86 11.99
CA ARG A 180 12.50 -6.72 13.24
C ARG A 180 12.19 -8.10 13.84
N PRO A 181 12.18 -8.24 15.17
CA PRO A 181 11.86 -9.49 15.83
C PRO A 181 10.46 -9.98 15.43
N ARG A 182 10.28 -11.28 15.46
CA ARG A 182 9.01 -11.97 15.27
C ARG A 182 8.72 -12.79 16.53
N ARG A 183 7.44 -12.95 16.83
CA ARG A 183 7.03 -13.92 17.84
C ARG A 183 7.45 -15.31 17.40
N SER A 184 7.75 -16.18 18.37
CA SER A 184 8.05 -17.58 18.09
C SER A 184 6.84 -18.31 17.51
N LEU A 185 7.06 -19.42 16.80
CA LEU A 185 5.95 -20.23 16.30
C LEU A 185 5.07 -20.76 17.45
N SER A 186 5.64 -21.07 18.60
CA SER A 186 4.91 -21.55 19.79
C SER A 186 3.94 -20.51 20.36
N GLU A 187 4.17 -19.21 20.12
CA GLU A 187 3.25 -18.15 20.54
C GLU A 187 2.09 -17.90 19.58
N VAL A 188 2.22 -18.34 18.34
CA VAL A 188 1.25 -18.05 17.27
C VAL A 188 0.60 -19.27 16.65
N VAL A 189 1.09 -20.47 16.99
CA VAL A 189 0.58 -21.76 16.49
C VAL A 189 0.05 -22.59 17.65
N ARG A 190 -1.14 -23.10 17.49
CA ARG A 190 -1.72 -24.12 18.38
C ARG A 190 -2.03 -25.35 17.55
N TRP A 191 -1.45 -26.46 17.94
CA TRP A 191 -1.81 -27.79 17.43
C TRP A 191 -3.01 -28.33 18.21
N PHE A 192 -4.04 -28.82 17.48
CA PHE A 192 -5.26 -29.35 18.08
C PHE A 192 -5.47 -30.79 17.61
#